data_c0ab700dd94c76e4916d0a030768b1d5
#
_entry.id   c0ab700dd94c76e4916d0a030768b1d5
#
_cell.length_a   1.000
_cell.length_b   1.000
_cell.length_c   1.000
_cell.angle_alpha   90.00
_cell.angle_beta   90.00
_cell.angle_gamma   90.00
#
_symmetry.space_group_name_H-M   'P 1'
#
loop_
_entity.id
_entity.type
_entity.pdbx_description
1 polymer ?
#
loop_
_entity_poly.entity_id
_entity_poly.type
_entity_poly.pdbx_seq_one_letter_code
_entity_poly.pdbx_strand_id
1 'polypeptide(L)'
;MNSIRSRIDHVKEWLITNKIDILCLQETKTEDKFFPIEIFSNLGYEVSISGQKSYNGVAIISRFPINNIKIGFNEVINDYQDLSILSEQKRIISADINDIRIINVYVPNGSSLNSDKFIYKKKWLECLQVYLREINKNNKPTIAAIA
;
A
#
# COMPACT_ATOMS: atom_id res chain seq x y z
N MET A 1 -0.43 8.20 -7.37
CA MET A 1 0.12 8.08 -8.76
C MET A 1 -0.96 7.48 -9.64
N ASN A 2 -0.96 7.72 -10.91
CA ASN A 2 -1.97 7.14 -11.81
C ASN A 2 -1.28 6.20 -12.80
N SER A 3 -1.25 4.90 -12.49
CA SER A 3 -0.56 3.81 -13.21
C SER A 3 0.98 3.89 -13.19
N ILE A 4 1.61 2.90 -12.59
CA ILE A 4 3.08 2.79 -12.54
C ILE A 4 3.68 2.61 -13.93
N ARG A 5 3.03 1.84 -14.81
CA ARG A 5 3.55 1.51 -16.14
C ARG A 5 3.69 2.73 -17.05
N SER A 6 2.77 3.70 -16.94
CA SER A 6 2.83 4.93 -17.74
C SER A 6 3.75 6.00 -17.15
N ARG A 7 4.25 5.82 -15.93
CA ARG A 7 5.05 6.80 -15.21
C ARG A 7 6.40 6.27 -14.72
N ILE A 8 6.77 5.09 -15.20
CA ILE A 8 7.96 4.40 -14.69
C ILE A 8 9.24 5.21 -14.87
N ASP A 9 9.40 5.88 -16.00
CA ASP A 9 10.58 6.69 -16.27
C ASP A 9 10.66 7.89 -15.32
N HIS A 10 9.55 8.57 -15.07
CA HIS A 10 9.50 9.68 -14.11
C HIS A 10 9.83 9.20 -12.68
N VAL A 11 9.28 8.05 -12.27
CA VAL A 11 9.55 7.48 -10.93
C VAL A 11 11.02 7.11 -10.79
N LYS A 12 11.57 6.47 -11.81
CA LYS A 12 12.99 6.09 -11.87
C LYS A 12 13.91 7.31 -11.75
N GLU A 13 13.69 8.31 -12.58
CA GLU A 13 14.47 9.55 -12.55
C GLU A 13 14.38 10.24 -11.18
N TRP A 14 13.17 10.31 -10.63
CA TRP A 14 12.93 10.93 -9.33
C TRP A 14 13.65 10.19 -8.19
N LEU A 15 13.63 8.85 -8.18
CA LEU A 15 14.35 8.03 -7.21
C LEU A 15 15.85 8.27 -7.24
N ILE A 16 16.43 8.33 -8.44
CA ILE A 16 17.89 8.54 -8.64
C ILE A 16 18.27 9.93 -8.18
N THR A 17 17.54 10.96 -8.64
CA THR A 17 17.83 12.36 -8.36
C THR A 17 17.74 12.70 -6.87
N ASN A 18 16.74 12.17 -6.18
CA ASN A 18 16.47 12.50 -4.79
C ASN A 18 17.08 11.51 -3.79
N LYS A 19 17.73 10.45 -4.26
CA LYS A 19 18.38 9.42 -3.40
C LYS A 19 17.42 8.86 -2.32
N ILE A 20 16.20 8.55 -2.74
CA ILE A 20 15.14 8.09 -1.83
C ILE A 20 15.47 6.71 -1.27
N ASP A 21 15.29 6.52 0.01
CA ASP A 21 15.49 5.23 0.69
C ASP A 21 14.25 4.34 0.61
N ILE A 22 13.07 4.92 0.86
CA ILE A 22 11.79 4.20 0.83
C ILE A 22 10.75 5.03 0.08
N LEU A 23 10.08 4.42 -0.89
CA LEU A 23 8.98 5.02 -1.64
C LEU A 23 7.71 4.19 -1.48
N CYS A 24 6.64 4.84 -1.06
CA CYS A 24 5.29 4.28 -1.03
C CYS A 24 4.50 4.76 -2.23
N LEU A 25 3.99 3.83 -3.03
CA LEU A 25 3.17 4.11 -4.20
C LEU A 25 1.72 3.69 -3.97
N GLN A 26 0.79 4.54 -4.36
CA GLN A 26 -0.64 4.25 -4.42
C GLN A 26 -1.13 4.41 -5.86
N GLU A 27 -2.23 3.73 -6.20
CA GLU A 27 -2.81 3.76 -7.55
C GLU A 27 -1.88 3.22 -8.63
N THR A 28 -1.24 2.08 -8.35
CA THR A 28 -0.31 1.45 -9.29
C THR A 28 -1.01 0.90 -10.53
N LYS A 29 -2.30 0.53 -10.42
CA LYS A 29 -3.19 0.08 -11.52
C LYS A 29 -2.62 -1.05 -12.37
N THR A 30 -1.87 -1.96 -11.76
CA THR A 30 -1.30 -3.11 -12.45
C THR A 30 -1.34 -4.34 -11.56
N GLU A 31 -1.53 -5.51 -12.16
CA GLU A 31 -1.40 -6.79 -11.47
C GLU A 31 0.07 -7.03 -11.10
N ASP A 32 0.30 -7.79 -10.04
CA ASP A 32 1.63 -8.06 -9.50
C ASP A 32 2.60 -8.61 -10.56
N LYS A 33 2.14 -9.55 -11.41
CA LYS A 33 2.94 -10.16 -12.49
C LYS A 33 3.40 -9.19 -13.58
N PHE A 34 2.75 -8.02 -13.70
CA PHE A 34 3.09 -6.99 -14.68
C PHE A 34 3.76 -5.76 -14.06
N PHE A 35 3.99 -5.79 -12.77
CA PHE A 35 4.71 -4.71 -12.10
C PHE A 35 6.17 -4.70 -12.52
N PRO A 36 6.77 -3.55 -12.86
CA PRO A 36 8.13 -3.46 -13.41
C PRO A 36 9.21 -3.63 -12.34
N ILE A 37 9.24 -4.79 -11.65
CA ILE A 37 10.15 -5.07 -10.52
C ILE A 37 11.61 -4.94 -10.95
N GLU A 38 11.99 -5.46 -12.12
CA GLU A 38 13.37 -5.47 -12.60
C GLU A 38 13.98 -4.07 -12.69
N ILE A 39 13.17 -3.06 -13.05
CA ILE A 39 13.64 -1.68 -13.14
C ILE A 39 14.11 -1.18 -11.77
N PHE A 40 13.37 -1.49 -10.72
CA PHE A 40 13.72 -1.12 -9.35
C PHE A 40 14.88 -1.95 -8.80
N SER A 41 14.88 -3.26 -9.05
CA SER A 41 15.96 -4.16 -8.63
C SER A 41 17.31 -3.75 -9.24
N ASN A 42 17.33 -3.35 -10.50
CA ASN A 42 18.53 -2.85 -11.17
C ASN A 42 19.06 -1.53 -10.57
N LEU A 43 18.22 -0.80 -9.86
CA LEU A 43 18.60 0.40 -9.10
C LEU A 43 18.96 0.11 -7.64
N GLY A 44 18.97 -1.16 -7.23
CA GLY A 44 19.29 -1.58 -5.86
C GLY A 44 18.12 -1.50 -4.87
N TYR A 45 16.86 -1.51 -5.36
CA TYR A 45 15.67 -1.52 -4.52
C TYR A 45 15.01 -2.89 -4.47
N GLU A 46 14.52 -3.28 -3.31
CA GLU A 46 13.52 -4.32 -3.14
C GLU A 46 12.11 -3.76 -3.34
N VAL A 47 11.19 -4.60 -3.77
CA VAL A 47 9.79 -4.22 -4.06
C VAL A 47 8.83 -5.18 -3.38
N SER A 48 7.86 -4.64 -2.66
CA SER A 48 6.69 -5.37 -2.19
C SER A 48 5.43 -4.72 -2.75
N ILE A 49 4.56 -5.53 -3.34
CA ILE A 49 3.39 -5.06 -4.11
C ILE A 49 2.13 -5.80 -3.73
N SER A 50 1.00 -5.11 -3.88
CA SER A 50 -0.34 -5.69 -3.88
C SER A 50 -1.17 -4.93 -4.90
N GLY A 51 -1.31 -5.52 -6.08
CA GLY A 51 -1.93 -4.86 -7.23
C GLY A 51 -3.11 -5.62 -7.81
N GLN A 52 -3.88 -4.90 -8.62
CA GLN A 52 -4.98 -5.46 -9.41
C GLN A 52 -5.08 -4.73 -10.75
N LYS A 53 -5.73 -5.37 -11.71
CA LYS A 53 -5.89 -4.82 -13.05
C LYS A 53 -6.69 -3.52 -13.02
N SER A 54 -6.19 -2.49 -13.69
CA SER A 54 -6.86 -1.22 -14.00
C SER A 54 -7.19 -0.30 -12.83
N TYR A 55 -7.27 -0.78 -11.60
CA TYR A 55 -7.69 -0.02 -10.42
C TYR A 55 -6.76 -0.25 -9.24
N ASN A 56 -6.77 0.69 -8.28
CA ASN A 56 -6.12 0.56 -6.99
C ASN A 56 -4.63 0.13 -7.10
N GLY A 57 -4.16 -0.62 -6.14
CA GLY A 57 -2.79 -1.12 -6.07
C GLY A 57 -1.88 -0.23 -5.25
N VAL A 58 -1.10 -0.88 -4.40
CA VAL A 58 -0.12 -0.26 -3.50
C VAL A 58 1.22 -0.97 -3.61
N ALA A 59 2.31 -0.23 -3.44
CA ALA A 59 3.65 -0.80 -3.42
C ALA A 59 4.56 -0.08 -2.42
N ILE A 60 5.49 -0.84 -1.85
CA ILE A 60 6.60 -0.33 -1.05
C ILE A 60 7.88 -0.67 -1.81
N ILE A 61 8.71 0.31 -2.06
CA ILE A 61 9.99 0.19 -2.76
C ILE A 61 11.07 0.69 -1.80
N SER A 62 12.08 -0.14 -1.49
CA SER A 62 13.07 0.14 -0.45
C SER A 62 14.47 -0.23 -0.87
N ARG A 63 15.45 0.60 -0.50
CA ARG A 63 16.88 0.25 -0.56
C ARG A 63 17.31 -0.76 0.49
N PHE A 64 16.50 -0.94 1.53
CA PHE A 64 16.74 -1.86 2.61
C PHE A 64 15.86 -3.09 2.48
N PRO A 65 16.24 -4.24 3.07
CA PRO A 65 15.42 -5.44 3.07
C PRO A 65 14.01 -5.18 3.60
N ILE A 66 13.02 -5.72 2.90
CA ILE A 66 11.60 -5.61 3.27
C ILE A 66 11.20 -6.92 3.96
N ASN A 67 10.79 -6.83 5.22
CA ASN A 67 10.44 -7.98 6.03
C ASN A 67 9.01 -7.88 6.57
N ASN A 68 8.48 -9.01 7.04
CA ASN A 68 7.20 -9.10 7.71
C ASN A 68 6.06 -8.39 6.95
N ILE A 69 5.97 -8.67 5.65
CA ILE A 69 4.99 -8.07 4.74
C ILE A 69 3.59 -8.58 5.11
N LYS A 70 2.63 -7.66 5.22
CA LYS A 70 1.21 -7.92 5.42
C LYS A 70 0.38 -7.23 4.34
N ILE A 71 -0.49 -8.00 3.68
CA ILE A 71 -1.34 -7.51 2.58
C ILE A 71 -2.80 -7.55 3.00
N GLY A 72 -3.49 -6.42 2.83
CA GLY A 72 -4.90 -6.29 3.20
C GLY A 72 -5.12 -6.20 4.72
N PHE A 73 -6.37 -6.12 5.11
CA PHE A 73 -6.76 -6.09 6.53
C PHE A 73 -6.69 -7.47 7.18
N ASN A 74 -7.06 -8.51 6.44
CA ASN A 74 -7.21 -9.88 6.91
C ASN A 74 -5.93 -10.57 7.37
N GLU A 75 -4.77 -10.04 7.03
CA GLU A 75 -3.50 -10.53 7.58
C GLU A 75 -3.14 -9.94 8.95
N VAL A 76 -3.93 -8.98 9.43
CA VAL A 76 -3.73 -8.30 10.72
C VAL A 76 -4.95 -8.43 11.63
N ILE A 77 -6.15 -8.40 11.07
CA ILE A 77 -7.42 -8.50 11.79
C ILE A 77 -8.06 -9.85 11.45
N ASN A 78 -8.58 -10.57 12.44
CA ASN A 78 -9.21 -11.88 12.24
C ASN A 78 -10.72 -11.88 12.38
N ASP A 79 -11.27 -11.00 13.21
CA ASP A 79 -12.70 -10.98 13.53
C ASP A 79 -13.26 -9.57 13.34
N TYR A 80 -13.72 -9.30 12.12
CA TYR A 80 -14.32 -8.02 11.76
C TYR A 80 -15.37 -8.24 10.67
N GLN A 81 -16.53 -7.59 10.82
CA GLN A 81 -17.63 -7.70 9.85
C GLN A 81 -17.20 -7.23 8.46
N ASP A 82 -17.58 -7.98 7.43
CA ASP A 82 -17.28 -7.69 6.02
C ASP A 82 -15.78 -7.61 5.67
N LEU A 83 -14.91 -8.19 6.51
CA LEU A 83 -13.45 -8.10 6.38
C LEU A 83 -12.94 -8.54 4.99
N SER A 84 -13.48 -9.63 4.45
CA SER A 84 -13.11 -10.15 3.13
C SER A 84 -13.43 -9.14 2.01
N ILE A 85 -14.60 -8.53 2.07
CA ILE A 85 -15.05 -7.51 1.10
C ILE A 85 -14.18 -6.26 1.20
N LEU A 86 -13.87 -5.81 2.42
CA LEU A 86 -13.04 -4.64 2.66
C LEU A 86 -11.57 -4.86 2.27
N SER A 87 -11.11 -6.12 2.27
CA SER A 87 -9.75 -6.51 1.86
C SER A 87 -9.62 -6.83 0.37
N GLU A 88 -10.72 -6.96 -0.36
CA GLU A 88 -10.71 -7.35 -1.78
C GLU A 88 -9.97 -6.34 -2.66
N GLN A 89 -10.18 -5.05 -2.41
CA GLN A 89 -9.47 -4.00 -3.12
C GLN A 89 -8.04 -3.87 -2.58
N LYS A 90 -7.09 -3.76 -3.48
CA LYS A 90 -5.66 -3.69 -3.16
C LYS A 90 -5.27 -2.27 -2.74
N ARG A 91 -5.55 -1.92 -1.47
CA ARG A 91 -5.45 -0.56 -0.93
C ARG A 91 -4.54 -0.42 0.29
N ILE A 92 -4.08 -1.54 0.88
CA ILE A 92 -3.23 -1.49 2.06
C ILE A 92 -2.15 -2.57 2.00
N ILE A 93 -0.94 -2.18 2.33
CA ILE A 93 0.22 -3.06 2.51
C ILE A 93 1.08 -2.49 3.63
N SER A 94 1.59 -3.35 4.48
CA SER A 94 2.58 -2.96 5.48
C SER A 94 3.79 -3.88 5.44
N ALA A 95 4.91 -3.37 5.91
CA ALA A 95 6.15 -4.12 6.04
C ALA A 95 7.03 -3.53 7.12
N ASP A 96 7.96 -4.32 7.60
CA ASP A 96 9.03 -3.86 8.48
C ASP A 96 10.31 -3.63 7.66
N ILE A 97 10.87 -2.44 7.77
CA ILE A 97 12.12 -2.04 7.13
C ILE A 97 13.03 -1.50 8.23
N ASN A 98 14.16 -2.20 8.47
CA ASN A 98 14.96 -2.00 9.68
C ASN A 98 14.07 -2.13 10.93
N ASP A 99 14.12 -1.17 11.85
CA ASP A 99 13.31 -1.18 13.07
C ASP A 99 12.02 -0.36 12.96
N ILE A 100 11.62 0.01 11.74
CA ILE A 100 10.44 0.85 11.48
C ILE A 100 9.40 0.05 10.73
N ARG A 101 8.14 0.16 11.14
CA ARG A 101 7.00 -0.32 10.37
C ARG A 101 6.54 0.74 9.39
N ILE A 102 6.41 0.34 8.12
CA ILE A 102 5.86 1.18 7.06
C ILE A 102 4.46 0.64 6.72
N ILE A 103 3.46 1.52 6.72
CA ILE A 103 2.10 1.19 6.30
C ILE A 103 1.76 2.10 5.13
N ASN A 104 1.47 1.52 3.97
CA ASN A 104 1.07 2.24 2.77
C ASN A 104 -0.43 2.04 2.51
N VAL A 105 -1.17 3.14 2.49
CA VAL A 105 -2.63 3.16 2.47
C VAL A 105 -3.16 4.02 1.31
N TYR A 106 -4.05 3.44 0.51
CA TYR A 106 -4.81 4.13 -0.52
C TYR A 106 -6.29 4.17 -0.14
N VAL A 107 -6.73 5.30 0.41
CA VAL A 107 -8.11 5.48 0.91
C VAL A 107 -9.13 5.46 -0.24
N PRO A 108 -10.26 4.76 -0.11
CA PRO A 108 -11.31 4.79 -1.11
C PRO A 108 -11.85 6.20 -1.36
N ASN A 109 -12.12 6.52 -2.63
CA ASN A 109 -12.84 7.76 -2.95
C ASN A 109 -14.33 7.59 -2.59
N GLY A 110 -14.87 8.55 -1.83
CA GLY A 110 -16.26 8.51 -1.35
C GLY A 110 -17.30 9.01 -2.35
N SER A 111 -16.88 9.68 -3.43
CA SER A 111 -17.81 10.32 -4.36
C SER A 111 -18.77 11.31 -3.64
N SER A 112 -20.07 11.28 -3.93
CA SER A 112 -21.06 12.13 -3.27
C SER A 112 -21.51 11.57 -1.92
N LEU A 113 -21.98 12.45 -1.02
CA LEU A 113 -22.55 12.07 0.27
C LEU A 113 -23.71 11.07 0.08
N ASN A 114 -23.79 10.08 0.95
CA ASN A 114 -24.79 9.00 0.95
C ASN A 114 -24.78 8.09 -0.28
N SER A 115 -23.79 8.15 -1.14
CA SER A 115 -23.59 7.14 -2.19
C SER A 115 -23.09 5.82 -1.62
N ASP A 116 -23.24 4.72 -2.37
CA ASP A 116 -22.69 3.41 -1.99
C ASP A 116 -21.16 3.49 -1.79
N LYS A 117 -20.48 4.31 -2.59
CA LYS A 117 -19.04 4.56 -2.46
C LYS A 117 -18.69 5.29 -1.15
N PHE A 118 -19.54 6.21 -0.71
CA PHE A 118 -19.37 6.91 0.57
C PHE A 118 -19.57 5.95 1.74
N ILE A 119 -20.61 5.11 1.68
CA ILE A 119 -20.89 4.09 2.71
C ILE A 119 -19.72 3.11 2.80
N TYR A 120 -19.23 2.63 1.65
CA TYR A 120 -18.05 1.76 1.58
C TYR A 120 -16.82 2.43 2.20
N LYS A 121 -16.52 3.67 1.82
CA LYS A 121 -15.41 4.45 2.38
C LYS A 121 -15.49 4.55 3.90
N LYS A 122 -16.68 4.83 4.44
CA LYS A 122 -16.88 4.96 5.89
C LYS A 122 -16.56 3.65 6.61
N LYS A 123 -17.13 2.53 6.16
CA LYS A 123 -16.84 1.19 6.69
C LYS A 123 -15.35 0.85 6.58
N TRP A 124 -14.75 1.18 5.44
CA TRP A 124 -13.34 0.93 5.21
C TRP A 124 -12.44 1.72 6.17
N LEU A 125 -12.77 2.98 6.47
CA LEU A 125 -12.04 3.81 7.43
C LEU A 125 -12.23 3.31 8.87
N GLU A 126 -13.41 2.83 9.23
CA GLU A 126 -13.66 2.19 10.53
C GLU A 126 -12.79 0.92 10.68
N CYS A 127 -12.72 0.10 9.63
CA CYS A 127 -11.84 -1.06 9.61
C CYS A 127 -10.35 -0.66 9.69
N LEU A 128 -9.93 0.38 8.99
CA LEU A 128 -8.56 0.92 9.07
C LEU A 128 -8.21 1.33 10.51
N GLN A 129 -9.14 1.93 11.24
CA GLN A 129 -8.91 2.31 12.62
C GLN A 129 -8.63 1.08 13.51
N VAL A 130 -9.39 0.00 13.33
CA VAL A 130 -9.15 -1.27 14.03
C VAL A 130 -7.81 -1.86 13.63
N TYR A 131 -7.51 -1.87 12.33
CA TYR A 131 -6.23 -2.34 11.80
C TYR A 131 -5.03 -1.61 12.41
N LEU A 132 -5.07 -0.28 12.48
CA LEU A 132 -3.98 0.53 13.04
C LEU A 132 -3.77 0.26 14.53
N ARG A 133 -4.84 0.03 15.28
CA ARG A 133 -4.74 -0.37 16.70
C ARG A 133 -4.09 -1.75 16.84
N GLU A 134 -4.52 -2.70 16.03
CA GLU A 134 -4.05 -4.09 16.11
C GLU A 134 -2.59 -4.21 15.71
N ILE A 135 -2.20 -3.62 14.58
CA ILE A 135 -0.84 -3.71 14.05
C ILE A 135 0.17 -2.99 14.96
N ASN A 136 -0.28 -2.03 15.77
CA ASN A 136 0.60 -1.23 16.62
C ASN A 136 0.68 -1.73 18.08
N LYS A 137 0.11 -2.88 18.41
CA LYS A 137 0.12 -3.44 19.77
C LYS A 137 1.52 -3.69 20.33
N ASN A 138 2.50 -3.92 19.50
CA ASN A 138 3.90 -4.12 19.91
C ASN A 138 4.72 -2.81 20.02
N ASN A 139 4.09 -1.65 19.90
CA ASN A 139 4.70 -0.32 20.02
C ASN A 139 5.94 -0.10 19.14
N LYS A 140 5.99 -0.77 17.98
CA LYS A 140 7.06 -0.54 17.01
C LYS A 140 6.92 0.86 16.39
N PRO A 141 8.01 1.63 16.21
CA PRO A 141 7.95 2.89 15.47
C PRO A 141 7.28 2.69 14.11
N THR A 142 6.26 3.48 13.83
CA THR A 142 5.40 3.26 12.65
C THR A 142 5.23 4.55 11.86
N ILE A 143 5.41 4.46 10.55
CA ILE A 143 5.14 5.53 9.57
C ILE A 143 4.02 5.06 8.66
N ALA A 144 2.94 5.83 8.56
CA ALA A 144 1.85 5.59 7.64
C ALA A 144 1.86 6.61 6.51
N ALA A 145 2.01 6.13 5.27
CA ALA A 145 1.81 6.91 4.06
C ALA A 145 0.37 6.74 3.58
N ILE A 146 -0.43 7.78 3.66
CA ILE A 146 -1.87 7.75 3.38
C ILE A 146 -2.20 8.71 2.23
N ALA A 147 -2.91 8.23 1.22
CA ALA A 147 -3.40 9.02 0.09
C ALA A 147 -4.87 8.71 -0.25
#